data_e71337c2f624726ba9553ffe7ded67b2
#
_entry.id   e71337c2f624726ba9553ffe7ded67b2
#
_cell.length_a   1.000
_cell.length_b   1.000
_cell.length_c   1.000
_cell.angle_alpha   90.00
_cell.angle_beta   90.00
_cell.angle_gamma   90.00
#
_symmetry.space_group_name_H-M   'P 1'
#
loop_
_entity.id
_entity.type
_entity.pdbx_description
1 polymer ?
#
loop_
_entity_poly.entity_id
_entity_poly.type
_entity_poly.pdbx_seq_one_letter_code
_entity_poly.pdbx_strand_id
1 'polypeptide(L)'
;MTGFRVGMADVIVAGRPAADTYTRMSYLSAAATGVDSFWVPDHLNSLGPRVLWQQKYCGATRILPTLDANMEPWTMLGHIAARNRIARLRLGVAVTDSGRRNPAVTAQAAATLHLLTRGRAILGIGPGEREGNEPYGVDWSKPVARFEEAMATIRALWDSGGELVNRDSPFFPLRKAVFDLPPYRGKRPEIWIAAHGPRMLRAAGRYGDAYFPGFPHRPVDYKQRLDAVRSAASDAGRDPMSITPALLIFVVTGRTRDDVEEALDSELVRLMALNAPDEFFSHYGAQHPLGAGFSGAQDILPHDMDEQTALSHAAKIPSEVVRDMMLTGTPDEVIDRAAEWRDCGVRYLVTLNVSMLQRSLRKALASAMPFNTIVRRLKKL
;
A
#
# COMPACT_ATOMS: atom_id res chain seq x y z
N MET A 1 18.96 18.54 5.24
CA MET A 1 17.55 18.12 5.05
C MET A 1 17.54 17.16 3.86
N THR A 2 17.20 15.90 4.07
CA THR A 2 17.03 14.95 2.97
C THR A 2 15.79 15.38 2.17
N GLY A 3 15.94 15.59 0.85
CA GLY A 3 14.84 16.00 -0.04
C GLY A 3 13.65 15.04 0.03
N PHE A 4 12.50 15.49 -0.47
CA PHE A 4 11.27 14.72 -0.55
C PHE A 4 11.44 13.50 -1.46
N ARG A 5 11.16 12.30 -0.96
CA ARG A 5 11.33 11.05 -1.72
C ARG A 5 10.00 10.58 -2.30
N VAL A 6 10.07 9.94 -3.45
CA VAL A 6 8.89 9.50 -4.20
C VAL A 6 9.03 8.05 -4.61
N GLY A 7 7.99 7.25 -4.35
CA GLY A 7 7.82 5.91 -4.88
C GLY A 7 6.63 5.84 -5.83
N MET A 8 6.65 4.85 -6.72
CA MET A 8 5.50 4.44 -7.51
C MET A 8 5.04 3.06 -7.06
N ALA A 9 3.76 2.91 -6.83
CA ALA A 9 3.11 1.61 -6.65
C ALA A 9 2.27 1.29 -7.89
N ASP A 10 2.09 0.00 -8.16
CA ASP A 10 1.13 -0.46 -9.16
C ASP A 10 0.59 -1.85 -8.80
N VAL A 11 -0.59 -2.16 -9.33
CA VAL A 11 -1.19 -3.47 -9.19
C VAL A 11 -0.42 -4.51 -10.01
N ILE A 12 -0.36 -5.73 -9.52
CA ILE A 12 0.29 -6.87 -10.19
C ILE A 12 -0.75 -7.87 -10.71
N VAL A 13 -1.79 -7.34 -11.33
CA VAL A 13 -2.86 -8.15 -11.93
C VAL A 13 -2.42 -8.67 -13.29
N ALA A 14 -2.63 -9.97 -13.52
CA ALA A 14 -2.30 -10.59 -14.79
C ALA A 14 -3.13 -10.00 -15.94
N GLY A 15 -2.43 -9.45 -16.94
CA GLY A 15 -3.02 -8.75 -18.06
C GLY A 15 -2.78 -9.43 -19.41
N ARG A 16 -3.21 -8.75 -20.48
CA ARG A 16 -2.97 -9.15 -21.88
C ARG A 16 -2.01 -8.17 -22.54
N PRO A 17 -1.16 -8.56 -23.50
CA PRO A 17 -1.00 -9.91 -24.10
C PRO A 17 -0.24 -10.91 -23.22
N ALA A 18 0.59 -10.47 -22.26
CA ALA A 18 1.30 -11.34 -21.33
C ALA A 18 0.97 -10.94 -19.89
N ALA A 19 1.05 -11.88 -18.96
CA ALA A 19 0.66 -11.68 -17.57
C ALA A 19 1.40 -10.50 -16.90
N ASP A 20 2.68 -10.31 -17.17
CA ASP A 20 3.52 -9.26 -16.57
C ASP A 20 3.51 -7.93 -17.35
N THR A 21 2.75 -7.82 -18.46
CA THR A 21 2.84 -6.67 -19.38
C THR A 21 2.68 -5.33 -18.65
N TYR A 22 1.65 -5.17 -17.85
CA TYR A 22 1.36 -3.90 -17.17
C TYR A 22 2.33 -3.62 -16.05
N THR A 23 2.65 -4.61 -15.22
CA THR A 23 3.66 -4.48 -14.15
C THR A 23 5.02 -4.06 -14.72
N ARG A 24 5.40 -4.64 -15.87
CA ARG A 24 6.63 -4.26 -16.56
C ARG A 24 6.58 -2.83 -17.11
N MET A 25 5.47 -2.42 -17.71
CA MET A 25 5.29 -1.05 -18.20
C MET A 25 5.36 -0.04 -17.05
N SER A 26 4.69 -0.32 -15.94
CA SER A 26 4.73 0.51 -14.73
C SER A 26 6.13 0.60 -14.14
N TYR A 27 6.83 -0.52 -14.03
CA TYR A 27 8.23 -0.51 -13.59
C TYR A 27 9.12 0.33 -14.52
N LEU A 28 8.97 0.21 -15.84
CA LEU A 28 9.73 1.03 -16.80
C LEU A 28 9.38 2.52 -16.69
N SER A 29 8.11 2.85 -16.45
CA SER A 29 7.68 4.22 -16.16
C SER A 29 8.31 4.75 -14.87
N ALA A 30 8.31 3.97 -13.80
CA ALA A 30 8.97 4.31 -12.55
C ALA A 30 10.47 4.57 -12.75
N ALA A 31 11.15 3.71 -13.51
CA ALA A 31 12.56 3.87 -13.85
C ALA A 31 12.81 5.16 -14.66
N ALA A 32 11.96 5.45 -15.66
CA ALA A 32 12.08 6.63 -16.52
C ALA A 32 11.75 7.96 -15.80
N THR A 33 10.89 7.92 -14.77
CA THR A 33 10.59 9.09 -13.94
C THR A 33 11.65 9.32 -12.86
N GLY A 34 12.54 8.34 -12.64
CA GLY A 34 13.63 8.41 -11.68
C GLY A 34 13.16 8.45 -10.22
N VAL A 35 12.06 7.77 -9.89
CA VAL A 35 11.59 7.62 -8.51
C VAL A 35 12.59 6.84 -7.65
N ASP A 36 12.44 6.92 -6.34
CA ASP A 36 13.33 6.23 -5.39
C ASP A 36 12.98 4.75 -5.23
N SER A 37 11.71 4.37 -5.46
CA SER A 37 11.24 3.00 -5.24
C SER A 37 10.06 2.61 -6.13
N PHE A 38 9.93 1.29 -6.33
CA PHE A 38 8.77 0.66 -6.96
C PHE A 38 8.14 -0.35 -6.01
N TRP A 39 6.80 -0.37 -5.94
CA TRP A 39 6.03 -1.11 -4.95
C TRP A 39 4.93 -1.93 -5.61
N VAL A 40 4.67 -3.10 -5.02
CA VAL A 40 3.57 -3.98 -5.44
C VAL A 40 2.73 -4.41 -4.23
N PRO A 41 1.41 -4.60 -4.39
CA PRO A 41 0.54 -5.06 -3.31
C PRO A 41 0.72 -6.57 -3.05
N ASP A 42 0.22 -7.05 -1.92
CA ASP A 42 0.12 -8.48 -1.57
C ASP A 42 -1.34 -8.84 -1.29
N HIS A 43 -2.12 -8.99 -2.35
CA HIS A 43 -3.51 -9.40 -2.30
C HIS A 43 -3.74 -10.73 -3.02
N LEU A 44 -4.70 -11.53 -2.54
CA LEU A 44 -5.19 -12.72 -3.23
C LEU A 44 -6.35 -12.39 -4.18
N ASN A 45 -7.13 -11.37 -3.84
CA ASN A 45 -8.25 -10.83 -4.62
C ASN A 45 -8.21 -9.29 -4.59
N SER A 46 -9.15 -8.61 -5.21
CA SER A 46 -9.20 -7.15 -5.23
C SER A 46 -9.96 -6.57 -4.05
N LEU A 47 -9.63 -5.33 -3.66
CA LEU A 47 -10.40 -4.53 -2.70
C LEU A 47 -11.68 -3.91 -3.31
N GLY A 48 -11.92 -4.11 -4.59
CA GLY A 48 -13.09 -3.61 -5.30
C GLY A 48 -14.10 -4.73 -5.62
N PRO A 49 -15.41 -4.43 -5.70
CA PRO A 49 -16.44 -5.42 -6.00
C PRO A 49 -16.28 -5.93 -7.44
N ARG A 50 -15.97 -7.22 -7.59
CA ARG A 50 -15.77 -7.86 -8.90
C ARG A 50 -17.00 -7.77 -9.82
N VAL A 51 -18.19 -7.64 -9.25
CA VAL A 51 -19.44 -7.50 -10.00
C VAL A 51 -19.49 -6.26 -10.88
N LEU A 52 -18.71 -5.21 -10.55
CA LEU A 52 -18.57 -4.01 -11.38
C LEU A 52 -17.35 -4.08 -12.33
N TRP A 53 -16.61 -5.18 -12.37
CA TRP A 53 -15.54 -5.34 -13.35
C TRP A 53 -16.12 -5.71 -14.72
N GLN A 54 -16.88 -4.79 -15.30
CA GLN A 54 -17.56 -4.91 -16.58
C GLN A 54 -17.24 -3.69 -17.45
N GLN A 55 -17.26 -3.88 -18.77
CA GLN A 55 -16.89 -2.83 -19.72
C GLN A 55 -17.74 -1.55 -19.60
N LYS A 56 -19.00 -1.68 -19.15
CA LYS A 56 -19.90 -0.54 -18.93
C LYS A 56 -19.45 0.37 -17.76
N TYR A 57 -18.69 -0.17 -16.79
CA TYR A 57 -18.21 0.56 -15.61
C TYR A 57 -16.70 0.87 -15.67
N CYS A 58 -15.91 0.03 -16.36
CA CYS A 58 -14.46 0.20 -16.41
C CYS A 58 -13.89 -0.16 -17.78
N GLY A 59 -13.21 0.79 -18.41
CA GLY A 59 -12.57 0.57 -19.69
C GLY A 59 -11.38 -0.39 -19.64
N ALA A 60 -10.70 -0.48 -18.49
CA ALA A 60 -9.53 -1.35 -18.30
C ALA A 60 -9.84 -2.85 -18.40
N THR A 61 -11.12 -3.26 -18.34
CA THR A 61 -11.55 -4.65 -18.54
C THR A 61 -11.15 -5.23 -19.91
N ARG A 62 -10.88 -4.37 -20.89
CA ARG A 62 -10.39 -4.80 -22.23
C ARG A 62 -8.97 -5.33 -22.19
N ILE A 63 -8.20 -4.91 -21.21
CA ILE A 63 -6.76 -5.20 -21.09
C ILE A 63 -6.42 -6.01 -19.83
N LEU A 64 -7.22 -5.88 -18.78
CA LEU A 64 -7.18 -6.64 -17.54
C LEU A 64 -8.48 -7.45 -17.42
N PRO A 65 -8.48 -8.74 -17.77
CA PRO A 65 -9.71 -9.54 -17.82
C PRO A 65 -10.44 -9.67 -16.48
N THR A 66 -9.71 -9.63 -15.38
CA THR A 66 -10.24 -9.68 -14.01
C THR A 66 -9.35 -8.88 -13.07
N LEU A 67 -9.94 -8.34 -12.00
CA LEU A 67 -9.19 -7.69 -10.91
C LEU A 67 -8.56 -8.70 -9.94
N ASP A 68 -9.06 -9.94 -9.92
CA ASP A 68 -8.69 -10.94 -8.92
C ASP A 68 -7.49 -11.80 -9.34
N ALA A 69 -6.96 -11.61 -10.57
CA ALA A 69 -5.78 -12.33 -11.02
C ALA A 69 -4.48 -11.72 -10.49
N ASN A 70 -4.40 -11.52 -9.17
CA ASN A 70 -3.21 -10.98 -8.53
C ASN A 70 -2.07 -11.99 -8.57
N MET A 71 -0.89 -11.55 -9.02
CA MET A 71 0.32 -12.36 -9.00
C MET A 71 0.99 -12.27 -7.62
N GLU A 72 1.74 -13.31 -7.26
CA GLU A 72 2.41 -13.36 -5.97
C GLU A 72 3.56 -12.31 -5.92
N PRO A 73 3.57 -11.39 -4.92
CA PRO A 73 4.42 -10.21 -4.95
C PRO A 73 5.92 -10.49 -4.84
N TRP A 74 6.33 -11.46 -4.03
CA TRP A 74 7.76 -11.75 -3.86
C TRP A 74 8.36 -12.38 -5.10
N THR A 75 7.61 -13.23 -5.79
CA THR A 75 7.97 -13.80 -7.10
C THR A 75 8.09 -12.68 -8.15
N MET A 76 7.12 -11.76 -8.19
CA MET A 76 7.15 -10.62 -9.11
C MET A 76 8.31 -9.66 -8.82
N LEU A 77 8.57 -9.37 -7.56
CA LEU A 77 9.71 -8.52 -7.18
C LEU A 77 11.05 -9.19 -7.51
N GLY A 78 11.16 -10.51 -7.35
CA GLY A 78 12.33 -11.29 -7.81
C GLY A 78 12.55 -11.17 -9.32
N HIS A 79 11.45 -11.30 -10.11
CA HIS A 79 11.47 -11.10 -11.56
C HIS A 79 11.89 -9.68 -11.95
N ILE A 80 11.38 -8.66 -11.26
CA ILE A 80 11.75 -7.25 -11.46
C ILE A 80 13.21 -7.01 -11.04
N ALA A 81 13.67 -7.59 -9.93
CA ALA A 81 15.03 -7.41 -9.42
C ALA A 81 16.09 -7.81 -10.43
N ALA A 82 15.85 -8.86 -11.23
CA ALA A 82 16.75 -9.30 -12.31
C ALA A 82 16.96 -8.20 -13.38
N ARG A 83 15.99 -7.32 -13.59
CA ARG A 83 16.00 -6.21 -14.55
C ARG A 83 16.37 -4.87 -13.93
N ASN A 84 16.38 -4.76 -12.60
CA ASN A 84 16.60 -3.51 -11.84
C ASN A 84 18.09 -3.15 -11.69
N ARG A 85 18.91 -3.51 -12.66
CA ARG A 85 20.38 -3.30 -12.57
C ARG A 85 20.79 -1.86 -12.91
N ILE A 86 20.08 -1.20 -13.83
CA ILE A 86 20.37 0.17 -14.30
C ILE A 86 19.65 1.19 -13.42
N ALA A 87 18.33 1.13 -13.34
CA ALA A 87 17.53 2.07 -12.57
C ALA A 87 17.80 1.97 -11.07
N ARG A 88 18.11 0.76 -10.57
CA ARG A 88 18.48 0.49 -9.18
C ARG A 88 17.46 1.02 -8.17
N LEU A 89 16.18 0.95 -8.51
CA LEU A 89 15.10 1.34 -7.63
C LEU A 89 15.11 0.49 -6.35
N ARG A 90 14.68 1.05 -5.25
CA ARG A 90 14.28 0.24 -4.10
C ARG A 90 13.01 -0.52 -4.47
N LEU A 91 12.90 -1.77 -4.04
CA LEU A 91 11.73 -2.62 -4.32
C LEU A 91 11.04 -2.99 -3.02
N GLY A 92 9.73 -2.76 -2.95
CA GLY A 92 8.95 -3.00 -1.75
C GLY A 92 7.60 -3.66 -2.00
N VAL A 93 7.06 -4.30 -0.97
CA VAL A 93 5.66 -4.74 -0.92
C VAL A 93 4.85 -3.71 -0.13
N ALA A 94 3.71 -3.28 -0.65
CA ALA A 94 2.84 -2.28 -0.02
C ALA A 94 1.41 -2.81 0.16
N VAL A 95 1.16 -3.59 1.20
CA VAL A 95 2.04 -4.17 2.22
C VAL A 95 1.78 -5.68 2.30
N THR A 96 2.77 -6.48 2.74
CA THR A 96 2.55 -7.91 2.94
C THR A 96 1.74 -8.16 4.22
N ASP A 97 1.00 -9.25 4.20
CA ASP A 97 0.10 -9.67 5.26
C ASP A 97 0.81 -10.58 6.28
N SER A 98 0.75 -10.21 7.56
CA SER A 98 1.34 -10.97 8.65
C SER A 98 0.46 -12.12 9.17
N GLY A 99 -0.82 -12.14 8.81
CA GLY A 99 -1.78 -13.19 9.20
C GLY A 99 -1.67 -14.42 8.32
N ARG A 100 -1.65 -14.20 7.02
CA ARG A 100 -1.67 -15.23 5.98
C ARG A 100 -0.33 -15.92 5.76
N ARG A 101 0.79 -15.18 5.93
CA ARG A 101 2.14 -15.71 5.73
C ARG A 101 2.82 -16.05 7.05
N ASN A 102 3.48 -17.21 7.10
CA ASN A 102 4.37 -17.51 8.22
C ASN A 102 5.51 -16.47 8.26
N PRO A 103 5.76 -15.82 9.41
CA PRO A 103 6.77 -14.75 9.51
C PRO A 103 8.20 -15.19 9.19
N ALA A 104 8.54 -16.48 9.37
CA ALA A 104 9.83 -16.99 8.95
C ALA A 104 9.98 -16.99 7.42
N VAL A 105 8.90 -17.34 6.69
CA VAL A 105 8.86 -17.27 5.21
C VAL A 105 8.93 -15.83 4.74
N THR A 106 8.23 -14.91 5.40
CA THR A 106 8.31 -13.48 5.11
C THR A 106 9.73 -12.93 5.33
N ALA A 107 10.36 -13.29 6.46
CA ALA A 107 11.74 -12.92 6.78
C ALA A 107 12.72 -13.41 5.70
N GLN A 108 12.55 -14.66 5.24
CA GLN A 108 13.37 -15.25 4.20
C GLN A 108 13.17 -14.54 2.85
N ALA A 109 11.92 -14.30 2.42
CA ALA A 109 11.61 -13.64 1.16
C ALA A 109 12.19 -12.22 1.11
N ALA A 110 12.00 -11.43 2.17
CA ALA A 110 12.52 -10.08 2.25
C ALA A 110 14.05 -10.04 2.25
N ALA A 111 14.71 -10.92 3.01
CA ALA A 111 16.17 -11.01 3.04
C ALA A 111 16.73 -11.48 1.68
N THR A 112 16.09 -12.44 1.03
CA THR A 112 16.46 -12.89 -0.32
C THR A 112 16.39 -11.76 -1.33
N LEU A 113 15.27 -11.03 -1.36
CA LEU A 113 15.10 -9.87 -2.24
C LEU A 113 16.15 -8.78 -1.93
N HIS A 114 16.49 -8.59 -0.65
CA HIS A 114 17.49 -7.61 -0.23
C HIS A 114 18.90 -7.96 -0.76
N LEU A 115 19.26 -9.23 -0.73
CA LEU A 115 20.52 -9.71 -1.33
C LEU A 115 20.52 -9.53 -2.84
N LEU A 116 19.45 -9.95 -3.54
CA LEU A 116 19.30 -9.84 -4.99
C LEU A 116 19.34 -8.38 -5.48
N THR A 117 18.76 -7.47 -4.70
CA THR A 117 18.72 -6.03 -5.00
C THR A 117 19.93 -5.27 -4.47
N ARG A 118 20.91 -5.96 -3.86
CA ARG A 118 22.11 -5.36 -3.27
C ARG A 118 21.76 -4.27 -2.24
N GLY A 119 20.92 -4.64 -1.27
CA GLY A 119 20.56 -3.78 -0.15
C GLY A 119 19.40 -2.82 -0.43
N ARG A 120 18.51 -3.10 -1.43
CA ARG A 120 17.45 -2.18 -1.83
C ARG A 120 16.03 -2.73 -1.64
N ALA A 121 15.85 -3.86 -0.97
CA ALA A 121 14.52 -4.32 -0.62
C ALA A 121 13.96 -3.56 0.59
N ILE A 122 12.64 -3.41 0.61
CA ILE A 122 11.87 -2.89 1.73
C ILE A 122 10.79 -3.92 2.07
N LEU A 123 10.70 -4.30 3.33
CA LEU A 123 9.60 -5.08 3.86
C LEU A 123 8.49 -4.13 4.31
N GLY A 124 7.54 -3.85 3.42
CA GLY A 124 6.28 -3.24 3.84
C GLY A 124 5.37 -4.31 4.41
N ILE A 125 4.86 -4.12 5.63
CA ILE A 125 4.09 -5.13 6.36
C ILE A 125 2.97 -4.51 7.18
N GLY A 126 1.84 -5.21 7.25
CA GLY A 126 0.67 -4.84 8.03
C GLY A 126 -0.01 -6.03 8.68
N PRO A 127 -1.08 -5.79 9.45
CA PRO A 127 -1.84 -6.87 10.09
C PRO A 127 -2.61 -7.72 9.08
N GLY A 128 -2.71 -7.28 7.83
CA GLY A 128 -3.56 -7.83 6.79
C GLY A 128 -4.94 -7.16 6.75
N GLU A 129 -5.77 -7.68 5.86
CA GLU A 129 -7.14 -7.25 5.61
C GLU A 129 -8.05 -8.47 5.60
N ARG A 130 -9.30 -8.29 6.01
CA ARG A 130 -10.26 -9.39 6.16
C ARG A 130 -10.48 -10.14 4.84
N GLU A 131 -10.55 -9.40 3.74
CA GLU A 131 -10.78 -9.94 2.39
C GLU A 131 -9.67 -10.92 1.94
N GLY A 132 -8.43 -10.70 2.36
CA GLY A 132 -7.28 -11.55 2.04
C GLY A 132 -7.05 -12.70 3.02
N ASN A 133 -7.85 -12.82 4.07
CA ASN A 133 -7.67 -13.79 5.16
C ASN A 133 -8.89 -14.68 5.35
N GLU A 134 -10.02 -14.14 5.77
CA GLU A 134 -11.21 -14.91 6.16
C GLU A 134 -11.75 -15.82 5.04
N PRO A 135 -11.91 -15.37 3.78
CA PRO A 135 -12.35 -16.22 2.67
C PRO A 135 -11.40 -17.37 2.34
N TYR A 136 -10.16 -17.28 2.79
CA TYR A 136 -9.11 -18.30 2.55
C TYR A 136 -8.83 -19.17 3.78
N GLY A 137 -9.72 -19.13 4.80
CA GLY A 137 -9.61 -19.97 5.97
C GLY A 137 -8.59 -19.52 7.01
N VAL A 138 -8.08 -18.28 6.89
CA VAL A 138 -7.18 -17.69 7.89
C VAL A 138 -8.01 -17.02 8.99
N ASP A 139 -7.74 -17.39 10.25
CA ASP A 139 -8.40 -16.80 11.42
C ASP A 139 -8.13 -15.28 11.50
N TRP A 140 -9.19 -14.49 11.41
CA TRP A 140 -9.16 -13.03 11.47
C TRP A 140 -9.46 -12.46 12.87
N SER A 141 -9.59 -13.29 13.89
CA SER A 141 -10.06 -12.87 15.22
C SER A 141 -9.09 -11.94 15.97
N LYS A 142 -7.77 -12.02 15.72
CA LYS A 142 -6.74 -11.29 16.46
C LYS A 142 -5.62 -10.76 15.56
N PRO A 143 -5.92 -9.96 14.50
CA PRO A 143 -4.92 -9.59 13.49
C PRO A 143 -3.76 -8.78 14.07
N VAL A 144 -4.02 -7.83 14.97
CA VAL A 144 -2.96 -7.01 15.59
C VAL A 144 -2.06 -7.82 16.51
N ALA A 145 -2.62 -8.74 17.31
CA ALA A 145 -1.79 -9.61 18.17
C ALA A 145 -0.91 -10.54 17.34
N ARG A 146 -1.46 -11.08 16.25
CA ARG A 146 -0.72 -11.90 15.28
C ARG A 146 0.39 -11.10 14.62
N PHE A 147 0.12 -9.84 14.24
CA PHE A 147 1.11 -8.94 13.69
C PHE A 147 2.29 -8.70 14.66
N GLU A 148 2.02 -8.36 15.91
CA GLU A 148 3.08 -8.13 16.92
C GLU A 148 3.98 -9.36 17.10
N GLU A 149 3.37 -10.56 17.15
CA GLU A 149 4.11 -11.82 17.24
C GLU A 149 4.91 -12.11 15.95
N ALA A 150 4.36 -11.80 14.78
CA ALA A 150 5.08 -11.93 13.51
C ALA A 150 6.31 -11.01 13.47
N MET A 151 6.17 -9.75 13.91
CA MET A 151 7.29 -8.81 13.98
C MET A 151 8.38 -9.27 14.93
N ALA A 152 7.99 -9.74 16.11
CA ALA A 152 8.94 -10.28 17.09
C ALA A 152 9.66 -11.54 16.54
N THR A 153 8.96 -12.39 15.80
CA THR A 153 9.55 -13.58 15.16
C THR A 153 10.54 -13.19 14.05
N ILE A 154 10.18 -12.22 13.15
CA ILE A 154 11.07 -11.73 12.09
C ILE A 154 12.35 -11.15 12.68
N ARG A 155 12.25 -10.29 13.71
CA ARG A 155 13.41 -9.71 14.40
C ARG A 155 14.26 -10.79 15.05
N ALA A 156 13.67 -11.73 15.81
CA ALA A 156 14.41 -12.82 16.45
C ALA A 156 15.22 -13.65 15.44
N LEU A 157 14.64 -13.94 14.27
CA LEU A 157 15.33 -14.68 13.21
C LEU A 157 16.44 -13.84 12.55
N TRP A 158 16.17 -12.57 12.25
CA TRP A 158 17.17 -11.71 11.59
C TRP A 158 18.36 -11.37 12.50
N ASP A 159 18.14 -11.29 13.80
CA ASP A 159 19.16 -10.92 14.79
C ASP A 159 19.89 -12.14 15.36
N SER A 160 19.52 -13.37 14.97
CA SER A 160 20.10 -14.61 15.50
C SER A 160 21.57 -14.85 15.11
N GLY A 161 22.05 -14.20 14.04
CA GLY A 161 23.40 -14.46 13.53
C GLY A 161 23.65 -15.88 13.02
N GLY A 162 22.58 -16.64 12.71
CA GLY A 162 22.66 -18.05 12.32
C GLY A 162 22.50 -19.03 13.49
N GLU A 163 22.46 -18.55 14.71
CA GLU A 163 22.24 -19.38 15.89
C GLU A 163 20.82 -19.95 15.97
N LEU A 164 20.67 -21.04 16.72
CA LEU A 164 19.37 -21.69 16.90
C LEU A 164 18.45 -20.82 17.79
N VAL A 165 17.30 -20.46 17.29
CA VAL A 165 16.30 -19.63 17.98
C VAL A 165 15.20 -20.49 18.60
N ASN A 166 14.97 -20.30 19.91
CA ASN A 166 13.80 -20.78 20.60
C ASN A 166 12.99 -19.58 21.07
N ARG A 167 11.69 -19.56 20.76
CA ARG A 167 10.79 -18.48 21.15
C ARG A 167 9.39 -19.03 21.37
N ASP A 168 8.81 -18.74 22.52
CA ASP A 168 7.40 -19.02 22.76
C ASP A 168 6.54 -17.95 22.10
N SER A 169 5.45 -18.38 21.48
CA SER A 169 4.47 -17.52 20.84
C SER A 169 3.15 -18.28 20.71
N PRO A 170 2.00 -17.61 20.93
CA PRO A 170 0.69 -18.24 20.73
C PRO A 170 0.38 -18.49 19.25
N PHE A 171 1.11 -17.84 18.32
CA PHE A 171 0.85 -17.93 16.87
C PHE A 171 2.02 -18.54 16.10
N PHE A 172 3.27 -18.18 16.46
CA PHE A 172 4.47 -18.52 15.69
C PHE A 172 5.61 -18.99 16.59
N PRO A 173 5.42 -20.12 17.34
CA PRO A 173 6.49 -20.64 18.19
C PRO A 173 7.68 -21.14 17.38
N LEU A 174 8.89 -20.85 17.84
CA LEU A 174 10.12 -21.36 17.27
C LEU A 174 10.76 -22.41 18.18
N ARG A 175 11.26 -23.48 17.59
CA ARG A 175 11.98 -24.55 18.30
C ARG A 175 13.21 -24.92 17.48
N LYS A 176 14.39 -24.53 17.96
CA LYS A 176 15.67 -24.72 17.26
C LYS A 176 15.61 -24.25 15.81
N ALA A 177 14.90 -23.14 15.57
CA ALA A 177 14.80 -22.54 14.25
C ALA A 177 16.12 -21.87 13.88
N VAL A 178 16.50 -21.96 12.60
CA VAL A 178 17.73 -21.34 12.11
C VAL A 178 17.40 -20.34 11.01
N PHE A 179 18.12 -19.23 10.97
CA PHE A 179 18.07 -18.25 9.90
C PHE A 179 19.49 -17.76 9.58
N ASP A 180 20.08 -18.31 8.52
CA ASP A 180 21.49 -18.12 8.20
C ASP A 180 21.71 -17.29 6.91
N LEU A 181 20.66 -16.65 6.35
CA LEU A 181 20.86 -15.70 5.26
C LEU A 181 21.62 -14.47 5.77
N PRO A 182 22.76 -14.10 5.17
CA PRO A 182 23.58 -13.00 5.66
C PRO A 182 22.88 -11.65 5.43
N PRO A 183 23.12 -10.64 6.29
CA PRO A 183 22.74 -9.27 5.98
C PRO A 183 23.59 -8.72 4.83
N TYR A 184 22.99 -7.94 3.93
CA TYR A 184 23.76 -7.28 2.87
C TYR A 184 24.60 -6.12 3.45
N ARG A 185 25.92 -6.27 3.47
CA ARG A 185 26.87 -5.28 4.07
C ARG A 185 26.47 -4.89 5.50
N GLY A 186 26.11 -5.88 6.31
CA GLY A 186 25.70 -5.70 7.70
C GLY A 186 24.29 -5.12 7.91
N LYS A 187 23.49 -4.95 6.85
CA LYS A 187 22.12 -4.38 6.93
C LYS A 187 21.08 -5.38 6.51
N ARG A 188 19.97 -5.41 7.25
CA ARG A 188 18.72 -6.11 6.90
C ARG A 188 17.79 -5.18 6.11
N PRO A 189 16.73 -5.71 5.46
CA PRO A 189 15.71 -4.86 4.84
C PRO A 189 15.10 -3.89 5.86
N GLU A 190 14.82 -2.67 5.44
CA GLU A 190 14.00 -1.77 6.25
C GLU A 190 12.58 -2.33 6.37
N ILE A 191 11.98 -2.18 7.55
CA ILE A 191 10.62 -2.58 7.86
C ILE A 191 9.72 -1.35 7.87
N TRP A 192 8.79 -1.28 6.91
CA TRP A 192 7.82 -0.21 6.79
C TRP A 192 6.46 -0.70 7.23
N ILE A 193 5.88 -0.10 8.27
CA ILE A 193 4.66 -0.61 8.91
C ILE A 193 3.45 0.23 8.55
N ALA A 194 2.43 -0.44 7.96
CA ALA A 194 1.09 0.12 7.82
C ALA A 194 0.37 0.06 9.16
N ALA A 195 -0.02 1.23 9.69
CA ALA A 195 -0.63 1.34 11.01
C ALA A 195 -1.69 2.45 11.05
N HIS A 196 -2.83 2.17 11.68
CA HIS A 196 -3.93 3.12 11.83
C HIS A 196 -4.35 3.27 13.30
N GLY A 197 -4.79 2.20 13.96
CA GLY A 197 -5.25 2.24 15.34
C GLY A 197 -4.11 2.35 16.36
N PRO A 198 -4.40 2.76 17.61
CA PRO A 198 -3.40 3.08 18.63
C PRO A 198 -2.41 1.95 18.92
N ARG A 199 -2.88 0.67 18.91
CA ARG A 199 -2.01 -0.49 19.14
C ARG A 199 -1.03 -0.70 17.98
N MET A 200 -1.49 -0.51 16.73
CA MET A 200 -0.63 -0.60 15.55
C MET A 200 0.37 0.57 15.47
N LEU A 201 -0.01 1.78 15.89
CA LEU A 201 0.92 2.91 15.96
C LEU A 201 2.05 2.64 16.97
N ARG A 202 1.74 2.04 18.13
CA ARG A 202 2.77 1.58 19.08
C ARG A 202 3.69 0.51 18.48
N ALA A 203 3.12 -0.45 17.76
CA ALA A 203 3.91 -1.48 17.09
C ALA A 203 4.81 -0.87 15.98
N ALA A 204 4.33 0.12 15.23
CA ALA A 204 5.12 0.85 14.23
C ALA A 204 6.32 1.56 14.87
N GLY A 205 6.15 2.23 16.01
CA GLY A 205 7.24 2.84 16.75
C GLY A 205 8.26 1.82 17.28
N ARG A 206 7.76 0.70 17.80
CA ARG A 206 8.61 -0.35 18.40
C ARG A 206 9.45 -1.11 17.36
N TYR A 207 8.88 -1.46 16.21
CA TYR A 207 9.49 -2.39 15.25
C TYR A 207 9.84 -1.77 13.90
N GLY A 208 9.20 -0.67 13.49
CA GLY A 208 9.32 -0.12 12.14
C GLY A 208 10.52 0.80 11.95
N ASP A 209 11.01 0.86 10.72
CA ASP A 209 11.97 1.86 10.24
C ASP A 209 11.22 2.99 9.50
N ALA A 210 9.95 2.77 9.16
CA ALA A 210 9.04 3.79 8.64
C ALA A 210 7.61 3.59 9.15
N TYR A 211 6.89 4.71 9.32
CA TYR A 211 5.44 4.78 9.43
C TYR A 211 4.87 4.92 8.02
N PHE A 212 4.11 3.93 7.55
CA PHE A 212 3.69 3.80 6.15
C PHE A 212 2.21 3.43 6.02
N PRO A 213 1.27 4.29 6.44
CA PRO A 213 -0.15 4.03 6.26
C PRO A 213 -0.56 4.10 4.79
N GLY A 214 -1.55 3.29 4.41
CA GLY A 214 -2.37 3.47 3.22
C GLY A 214 -3.73 4.04 3.60
N PHE A 215 -4.59 4.38 2.62
CA PHE A 215 -5.91 4.97 2.84
C PHE A 215 -5.85 6.08 3.89
N PRO A 216 -5.17 7.17 3.55
CA PRO A 216 -4.81 8.18 4.52
C PRO A 216 -6.04 8.89 5.05
N HIS A 217 -5.88 9.35 6.26
CA HIS A 217 -6.72 10.38 6.84
C HIS A 217 -6.33 11.74 6.24
N ARG A 218 -6.76 12.82 6.88
CA ARG A 218 -6.35 14.18 6.51
C ARG A 218 -4.87 14.40 6.90
N PRO A 219 -4.18 15.37 6.30
CA PRO A 219 -2.79 15.70 6.63
C PRO A 219 -2.55 15.94 8.13
N VAL A 220 -3.50 16.62 8.81
CA VAL A 220 -3.42 16.86 10.25
C VAL A 220 -3.49 15.59 11.10
N ASP A 221 -4.33 14.63 10.69
CA ASP A 221 -4.50 13.35 11.39
C ASP A 221 -3.24 12.49 11.22
N TYR A 222 -2.62 12.53 10.02
CA TYR A 222 -1.33 11.88 9.78
C TYR A 222 -0.25 12.41 10.73
N LYS A 223 -0.17 13.74 10.90
CA LYS A 223 0.80 14.36 11.81
C LYS A 223 0.64 13.86 13.24
N GLN A 224 -0.58 13.85 13.75
CA GLN A 224 -0.88 13.37 15.12
C GLN A 224 -0.47 11.89 15.29
N ARG A 225 -0.75 11.04 14.29
CA ARG A 225 -0.37 9.62 14.31
C ARG A 225 1.14 9.42 14.20
N LEU A 226 1.83 10.21 13.39
CA LEU A 226 3.28 10.19 13.32
C LEU A 226 3.92 10.56 14.67
N ASP A 227 3.37 11.55 15.35
CA ASP A 227 3.83 11.95 16.69
C ASP A 227 3.62 10.80 17.70
N ALA A 228 2.49 10.07 17.63
CA ALA A 228 2.25 8.88 18.45
C ALA A 228 3.23 7.73 18.14
N VAL A 229 3.56 7.49 16.86
CA VAL A 229 4.57 6.50 16.46
C VAL A 229 5.95 6.87 16.98
N ARG A 230 6.32 8.13 16.93
CA ARG A 230 7.61 8.63 17.45
C ARG A 230 7.71 8.52 18.96
N SER A 231 6.63 8.84 19.69
CA SER A 231 6.55 8.62 21.12
C SER A 231 6.77 7.15 21.45
N ALA A 232 6.08 6.24 20.77
CA ALA A 232 6.25 4.81 20.98
C ALA A 232 7.65 4.29 20.61
N ALA A 233 8.34 4.91 19.65
CA ALA A 233 9.74 4.60 19.35
C ALA A 233 10.65 5.00 20.52
N SER A 234 10.45 6.21 21.08
CA SER A 234 11.17 6.69 22.26
C SER A 234 10.95 5.79 23.47
N ASP A 235 9.68 5.39 23.75
CA ASP A 235 9.33 4.48 24.83
C ASP A 235 9.99 3.09 24.68
N ALA A 236 10.29 2.69 23.44
CA ALA A 236 11.02 1.47 23.11
C ALA A 236 12.55 1.64 23.11
N GLY A 237 13.08 2.79 23.55
CA GLY A 237 14.51 3.08 23.59
C GLY A 237 15.14 3.34 22.19
N ARG A 238 14.33 3.66 21.18
CA ARG A 238 14.77 3.95 19.82
C ARG A 238 14.78 5.46 19.57
N ASP A 239 15.65 5.92 18.68
CA ASP A 239 15.59 7.30 18.22
C ASP A 239 14.28 7.56 17.45
N PRO A 240 13.38 8.43 17.95
CA PRO A 240 12.12 8.74 17.28
C PRO A 240 12.32 9.40 15.90
N MET A 241 13.46 10.04 15.68
CA MET A 241 13.78 10.67 14.40
C MET A 241 14.33 9.69 13.36
N SER A 242 14.65 8.45 13.75
CA SER A 242 15.00 7.38 12.83
C SER A 242 13.81 6.86 12.03
N ILE A 243 12.57 7.12 12.49
CA ILE A 243 11.35 6.73 11.80
C ILE A 243 11.14 7.57 10.53
N THR A 244 11.20 6.94 9.36
CA THR A 244 10.87 7.60 8.10
C THR A 244 9.37 7.86 8.01
N PRO A 245 8.93 9.14 7.86
CA PRO A 245 7.53 9.48 7.69
C PRO A 245 7.11 9.22 6.23
N ALA A 246 6.50 8.07 5.97
CA ALA A 246 6.06 7.66 4.64
C ALA A 246 4.54 7.56 4.54
N LEU A 247 4.01 7.65 3.33
CA LEU A 247 2.59 7.60 3.04
C LEU A 247 2.36 6.91 1.70
N LEU A 248 1.42 5.96 1.64
CA LEU A 248 0.83 5.48 0.39
C LEU A 248 -0.46 6.25 0.12
N ILE A 249 -0.55 6.89 -1.05
CA ILE A 249 -1.73 7.65 -1.45
C ILE A 249 -2.09 7.40 -2.91
N PHE A 250 -3.38 7.29 -3.18
CA PHE A 250 -3.90 7.15 -4.53
C PHE A 250 -4.00 8.49 -5.24
N VAL A 251 -3.86 8.45 -6.56
CA VAL A 251 -3.93 9.65 -7.40
C VAL A 251 -5.01 9.46 -8.45
N VAL A 252 -5.93 10.43 -8.54
CA VAL A 252 -6.86 10.58 -9.67
C VAL A 252 -6.47 11.83 -10.43
N THR A 253 -6.06 11.69 -11.68
CA THR A 253 -5.57 12.79 -12.49
C THR A 253 -5.99 12.67 -13.95
N GLY A 254 -6.01 13.80 -14.65
CA GLY A 254 -6.32 13.94 -16.06
C GLY A 254 -5.54 15.07 -16.68
N ARG A 255 -5.69 15.28 -18.00
CA ARG A 255 -5.11 16.41 -18.71
C ARG A 255 -5.84 17.71 -18.43
N THR A 256 -7.14 17.60 -18.16
CA THR A 256 -8.05 18.71 -17.88
C THR A 256 -8.82 18.43 -16.60
N ARG A 257 -9.46 19.45 -16.03
CA ARG A 257 -10.38 19.27 -14.91
C ARG A 257 -11.55 18.37 -15.26
N ASP A 258 -12.10 18.48 -16.46
CA ASP A 258 -13.20 17.64 -16.94
C ASP A 258 -12.80 16.16 -17.00
N ASP A 259 -11.55 15.84 -17.39
CA ASP A 259 -11.05 14.46 -17.35
C ASP A 259 -10.98 13.93 -15.91
N VAL A 260 -10.63 14.78 -14.94
CA VAL A 260 -10.59 14.43 -13.51
C VAL A 260 -12.00 14.21 -12.97
N GLU A 261 -12.94 15.10 -13.25
CA GLU A 261 -14.33 14.98 -12.80
C GLU A 261 -14.97 13.70 -13.37
N GLU A 262 -14.80 13.41 -14.65
CA GLU A 262 -15.31 12.16 -15.25
C GLU A 262 -14.70 10.90 -14.60
N ALA A 263 -13.42 10.95 -14.22
CA ALA A 263 -12.78 9.85 -13.50
C ALA A 263 -13.36 9.68 -12.09
N LEU A 264 -13.58 10.79 -11.36
CA LEU A 264 -14.17 10.79 -10.01
C LEU A 264 -15.63 10.32 -10.00
N ASP A 265 -16.36 10.56 -11.09
CA ASP A 265 -17.75 10.11 -11.24
C ASP A 265 -17.88 8.62 -11.60
N SER A 266 -16.77 7.95 -11.90
CA SER A 266 -16.79 6.51 -12.20
C SER A 266 -17.03 5.69 -10.94
N GLU A 267 -17.93 4.70 -11.03
CA GLU A 267 -18.40 3.90 -9.88
C GLU A 267 -17.24 3.23 -9.14
N LEU A 268 -16.29 2.63 -9.85
CA LEU A 268 -15.15 1.95 -9.22
C LEU A 268 -14.20 2.94 -8.53
N VAL A 269 -14.03 4.15 -9.06
CA VAL A 269 -13.24 5.20 -8.40
C VAL A 269 -13.94 5.66 -7.12
N ARG A 270 -15.28 5.88 -7.19
CA ARG A 270 -16.06 6.26 -6.01
C ARG A 270 -16.01 5.18 -4.93
N LEU A 271 -16.13 3.91 -5.30
CA LEU A 271 -16.10 2.78 -4.37
C LEU A 271 -14.74 2.57 -3.70
N MET A 272 -13.66 3.16 -4.21
CA MET A 272 -12.39 3.21 -3.46
C MET A 272 -12.56 3.86 -2.09
N ALA A 273 -13.53 4.77 -1.94
CA ALA A 273 -13.82 5.42 -0.66
C ALA A 273 -14.37 4.46 0.42
N LEU A 274 -14.91 3.29 0.05
CA LEU A 274 -15.30 2.27 1.03
C LEU A 274 -14.11 1.73 1.85
N ASN A 275 -12.89 1.96 1.38
CA ASN A 275 -11.68 1.60 2.11
C ASN A 275 -11.30 2.62 3.20
N ALA A 276 -11.94 3.78 3.25
CA ALA A 276 -11.80 4.72 4.36
C ALA A 276 -12.65 4.26 5.56
N PRO A 277 -12.28 4.59 6.80
CA PRO A 277 -13.13 4.31 7.96
C PRO A 277 -14.32 5.27 8.05
N ASP A 278 -15.37 4.89 8.79
CA ASP A 278 -16.56 5.73 9.03
C ASP A 278 -16.21 7.09 9.68
N GLU A 279 -15.17 7.15 10.50
CA GLU A 279 -14.64 8.41 11.06
C GLU A 279 -14.30 9.44 9.96
N PHE A 280 -13.76 8.97 8.82
CA PHE A 280 -13.46 9.86 7.70
C PHE A 280 -14.73 10.42 7.05
N PHE A 281 -15.77 9.57 6.88
CA PHE A 281 -17.09 10.01 6.38
C PHE A 281 -17.78 10.99 7.33
N SER A 282 -17.72 10.70 8.62
CA SER A 282 -18.32 11.56 9.66
C SER A 282 -17.79 12.99 9.63
N HIS A 283 -16.52 13.18 9.22
CA HIS A 283 -15.94 14.51 9.05
C HIS A 283 -16.66 15.35 8.00
N TYR A 284 -17.28 14.72 7.00
CA TYR A 284 -18.08 15.36 5.95
C TYR A 284 -19.59 15.34 6.25
N GLY A 285 -19.98 15.02 7.49
CA GLY A 285 -21.40 14.91 7.88
C GLY A 285 -22.11 13.74 7.22
N ALA A 286 -21.38 12.74 6.71
CA ALA A 286 -21.89 11.55 6.07
C ALA A 286 -21.64 10.31 6.93
N GLN A 287 -22.46 9.28 6.71
CA GLN A 287 -22.28 7.95 7.29
C GLN A 287 -21.65 7.03 6.24
N HIS A 288 -20.76 6.15 6.69
CA HIS A 288 -20.17 5.14 5.82
C HIS A 288 -21.26 4.21 5.24
N PRO A 289 -21.28 3.92 3.91
CA PRO A 289 -22.32 3.08 3.30
C PRO A 289 -22.43 1.67 3.89
N LEU A 290 -21.36 1.14 4.49
CA LEU A 290 -21.33 -0.16 5.18
C LEU A 290 -21.66 -0.05 6.69
N GLY A 291 -22.03 1.12 7.17
CA GLY A 291 -22.55 1.33 8.53
C GLY A 291 -21.63 2.13 9.45
N ALA A 292 -22.21 2.56 10.58
CA ALA A 292 -21.50 3.31 11.60
C ALA A 292 -20.37 2.48 12.25
N GLY A 293 -19.22 3.11 12.46
CA GLY A 293 -18.06 2.48 13.08
C GLY A 293 -17.30 1.51 12.15
N PHE A 294 -17.63 1.47 10.86
CA PHE A 294 -16.90 0.64 9.90
C PHE A 294 -15.43 1.06 9.81
N SER A 295 -14.50 0.11 9.88
CA SER A 295 -13.06 0.37 9.99
C SER A 295 -12.33 0.54 8.63
N GLY A 296 -13.06 0.49 7.52
CA GLY A 296 -12.51 0.66 6.17
C GLY A 296 -11.88 -0.60 5.61
N ALA A 297 -10.75 -0.45 4.91
CA ALA A 297 -10.06 -1.54 4.19
C ALA A 297 -9.80 -2.79 5.05
N GLN A 298 -9.62 -2.60 6.36
CA GLN A 298 -9.35 -3.71 7.28
C GLN A 298 -10.48 -4.75 7.33
N ASP A 299 -11.75 -4.32 7.19
CA ASP A 299 -12.93 -5.19 7.39
C ASP A 299 -13.80 -5.36 6.13
N ILE A 300 -13.44 -4.74 5.02
CA ILE A 300 -14.22 -4.84 3.79
C ILE A 300 -14.20 -6.28 3.23
N LEU A 301 -15.37 -6.75 2.77
CA LEU A 301 -15.55 -7.97 1.98
C LEU A 301 -16.22 -7.60 0.65
N PRO A 302 -15.42 -7.18 -0.35
CA PRO A 302 -15.99 -6.60 -1.58
C PRO A 302 -16.78 -7.59 -2.42
N HIS A 303 -16.54 -8.91 -2.25
CA HIS A 303 -17.21 -9.96 -3.01
C HIS A 303 -18.58 -10.34 -2.43
N ASP A 304 -18.94 -9.86 -1.25
CA ASP A 304 -20.29 -10.01 -0.68
C ASP A 304 -21.31 -9.05 -1.33
N MET A 305 -20.83 -8.09 -2.13
CA MET A 305 -21.71 -7.14 -2.81
C MET A 305 -22.20 -7.67 -4.15
N ASP A 306 -23.51 -7.63 -4.37
CA ASP A 306 -24.08 -7.72 -5.71
C ASP A 306 -23.98 -6.39 -6.48
N GLU A 307 -24.32 -6.38 -7.75
CA GLU A 307 -24.22 -5.19 -8.61
C GLU A 307 -25.09 -4.03 -8.10
N GLN A 308 -26.33 -4.32 -7.67
CA GLN A 308 -27.26 -3.30 -7.19
C GLN A 308 -26.76 -2.67 -5.88
N THR A 309 -26.28 -3.48 -4.96
CA THR A 309 -25.70 -3.03 -3.68
C THR A 309 -24.46 -2.16 -3.92
N ALA A 310 -23.55 -2.61 -4.78
CA ALA A 310 -22.34 -1.85 -5.10
C ALA A 310 -22.66 -0.49 -5.72
N LEU A 311 -23.61 -0.43 -6.66
CA LEU A 311 -24.06 0.82 -7.28
C LEU A 311 -24.77 1.73 -6.27
N SER A 312 -25.59 1.16 -5.37
CA SER A 312 -26.23 1.92 -4.29
C SER A 312 -25.21 2.54 -3.35
N HIS A 313 -24.15 1.80 -2.99
CA HIS A 313 -23.07 2.34 -2.18
C HIS A 313 -22.30 3.46 -2.91
N ALA A 314 -21.95 3.26 -4.18
CA ALA A 314 -21.29 4.29 -4.98
C ALA A 314 -22.11 5.60 -5.04
N ALA A 315 -23.42 5.51 -5.17
CA ALA A 315 -24.30 6.67 -5.21
C ALA A 315 -24.40 7.43 -3.88
N LYS A 316 -24.23 6.74 -2.74
CA LYS A 316 -24.29 7.33 -1.40
C LYS A 316 -23.00 8.02 -0.96
N ILE A 317 -21.87 7.75 -1.62
CA ILE A 317 -20.58 8.34 -1.24
C ILE A 317 -20.53 9.80 -1.68
N PRO A 318 -20.33 10.78 -0.76
CA PRO A 318 -20.18 12.17 -1.14
C PRO A 318 -18.95 12.40 -2.01
N SER A 319 -19.04 13.31 -2.96
CA SER A 319 -17.93 13.63 -3.88
C SER A 319 -16.69 14.16 -3.15
N GLU A 320 -16.91 14.90 -2.06
CA GLU A 320 -15.85 15.43 -1.20
C GLU A 320 -15.03 14.32 -0.53
N VAL A 321 -15.70 13.25 -0.06
CA VAL A 321 -15.04 12.08 0.53
C VAL A 321 -14.12 11.42 -0.50
N VAL A 322 -14.62 11.18 -1.73
CA VAL A 322 -13.81 10.59 -2.82
C VAL A 322 -12.62 11.48 -3.15
N ARG A 323 -12.86 12.80 -3.24
CA ARG A 323 -11.85 13.79 -3.62
C ARG A 323 -10.74 13.93 -2.57
N ASP A 324 -11.09 13.91 -1.30
CA ASP A 324 -10.12 14.19 -0.23
C ASP A 324 -9.41 12.94 0.29
N MET A 325 -9.99 11.76 0.07
CA MET A 325 -9.31 10.50 0.35
C MET A 325 -8.09 10.26 -0.54
N MET A 326 -8.01 10.91 -1.71
CA MET A 326 -6.97 10.74 -2.72
C MET A 326 -6.34 12.10 -3.09
N LEU A 327 -5.18 12.07 -3.73
CA LEU A 327 -4.66 13.25 -4.42
C LEU A 327 -5.38 13.36 -5.78
N THR A 328 -6.29 14.31 -5.88
CA THR A 328 -7.15 14.49 -7.07
C THR A 328 -6.90 15.82 -7.72
N GLY A 329 -6.88 15.85 -9.05
CA GLY A 329 -6.74 17.07 -9.83
C GLY A 329 -5.82 16.95 -11.04
N THR A 330 -5.63 18.07 -11.71
CA THR A 330 -4.57 18.29 -12.68
C THR A 330 -3.19 18.23 -12.02
N PRO A 331 -2.08 18.11 -12.75
CA PRO A 331 -0.76 18.05 -12.12
C PRO A 331 -0.46 19.20 -11.16
N ASP A 332 -0.93 20.43 -11.44
CA ASP A 332 -0.70 21.58 -10.54
C ASP A 332 -1.46 21.39 -9.22
N GLU A 333 -2.74 21.08 -9.30
CA GLU A 333 -3.60 20.86 -8.13
C GLU A 333 -3.12 19.72 -7.25
N VAL A 334 -2.64 18.62 -7.85
CA VAL A 334 -2.08 17.49 -7.08
C VAL A 334 -0.79 17.87 -6.36
N ILE A 335 0.07 18.68 -6.97
CA ILE A 335 1.31 19.15 -6.30
C ILE A 335 0.99 20.06 -5.12
N ASP A 336 0.03 20.96 -5.26
CA ASP A 336 -0.40 21.85 -4.19
C ASP A 336 -0.94 21.04 -2.99
N ARG A 337 -1.81 20.07 -3.25
CA ARG A 337 -2.32 19.15 -2.22
C ARG A 337 -1.22 18.28 -1.58
N ALA A 338 -0.25 17.82 -2.38
CA ALA A 338 0.87 17.04 -1.85
C ALA A 338 1.78 17.88 -0.94
N ALA A 339 1.87 19.20 -1.16
CA ALA A 339 2.59 20.11 -0.29
C ALA A 339 1.99 20.15 1.13
N GLU A 340 0.68 20.06 1.28
CA GLU A 340 0.02 19.99 2.59
C GLU A 340 0.48 18.75 3.38
N TRP A 341 0.62 17.60 2.72
CA TRP A 341 1.14 16.37 3.34
C TRP A 341 2.60 16.51 3.77
N ARG A 342 3.43 17.14 2.91
CA ARG A 342 4.82 17.47 3.24
C ARG A 342 4.89 18.36 4.50
N ASP A 343 4.06 19.36 4.58
CA ASP A 343 4.04 20.34 5.67
C ASP A 343 3.53 19.71 6.98
N CYS A 344 2.69 18.66 6.87
CA CYS A 344 2.27 17.83 7.99
C CYS A 344 3.26 16.68 8.32
N GLY A 345 4.43 16.66 7.70
CA GLY A 345 5.54 15.82 8.12
C GLY A 345 5.89 14.65 7.19
N VAL A 346 5.14 14.39 6.13
CA VAL A 346 5.48 13.36 5.13
C VAL A 346 6.82 13.71 4.46
N ARG A 347 7.70 12.72 4.34
CA ARG A 347 9.01 12.85 3.67
C ARG A 347 9.22 11.80 2.57
N TYR A 348 8.37 10.81 2.51
CA TYR A 348 8.39 9.78 1.48
C TYR A 348 6.96 9.49 1.03
N LEU A 349 6.64 9.81 -0.22
CA LEU A 349 5.30 9.62 -0.78
C LEU A 349 5.32 8.52 -1.83
N VAL A 350 4.56 7.45 -1.60
CA VAL A 350 4.33 6.39 -2.58
C VAL A 350 2.97 6.62 -3.24
N THR A 351 2.94 6.71 -4.57
CA THR A 351 1.74 7.06 -5.32
C THR A 351 1.29 5.92 -6.23
N LEU A 352 -0.03 5.72 -6.32
CA LEU A 352 -0.67 4.76 -7.22
C LEU A 352 -1.72 5.50 -8.08
N ASN A 353 -1.63 5.36 -9.41
CA ASN A 353 -2.62 5.95 -10.33
C ASN A 353 -3.89 5.10 -10.41
N VAL A 354 -4.97 5.55 -9.79
CA VAL A 354 -6.27 4.88 -9.84
C VAL A 354 -7.24 5.43 -10.89
N SER A 355 -6.80 6.44 -11.68
CA SER A 355 -7.57 6.91 -12.85
C SER A 355 -7.81 5.81 -13.89
N MET A 356 -7.07 4.69 -13.79
CA MET A 356 -7.29 3.51 -14.62
C MET A 356 -8.64 2.83 -14.39
N LEU A 357 -9.29 3.07 -13.25
CA LEU A 357 -10.59 2.49 -12.89
C LEU A 357 -11.79 3.20 -13.54
N GLN A 358 -11.57 4.22 -14.36
CA GLN A 358 -12.62 4.98 -15.02
C GLN A 358 -13.24 4.24 -16.22
N ARG A 359 -14.44 4.67 -16.63
CA ARG A 359 -15.21 4.06 -17.73
C ARG A 359 -14.51 4.13 -19.09
N SER A 360 -13.79 5.22 -19.37
CA SER A 360 -13.12 5.44 -20.66
C SER A 360 -11.71 4.86 -20.68
N LEU A 361 -11.48 3.75 -21.40
CA LEU A 361 -10.11 3.21 -21.57
C LEU A 361 -9.13 4.23 -22.14
N ARG A 362 -9.58 5.04 -23.13
CA ARG A 362 -8.73 6.07 -23.73
C ARG A 362 -8.26 7.11 -22.70
N LYS A 363 -9.16 7.60 -21.86
CA LYS A 363 -8.83 8.57 -20.80
C LYS A 363 -8.03 7.90 -19.67
N ALA A 364 -8.35 6.66 -19.31
CA ALA A 364 -7.61 5.85 -18.38
C ALA A 364 -6.12 5.76 -18.78
N LEU A 365 -5.84 5.34 -20.02
CA LEU A 365 -4.47 5.27 -20.54
C LEU A 365 -3.82 6.65 -20.67
N ALA A 366 -4.60 7.67 -21.07
CA ALA A 366 -4.09 9.05 -21.21
C ALA A 366 -3.68 9.66 -19.85
N SER A 367 -4.22 9.18 -18.72
CA SER A 367 -3.86 9.65 -17.37
C SER A 367 -2.40 9.33 -16.98
N ALA A 368 -1.76 8.40 -17.69
CA ALA A 368 -0.35 8.05 -17.42
C ALA A 368 0.60 9.25 -17.63
N MET A 369 0.33 10.12 -18.60
CA MET A 369 1.20 11.30 -18.85
C MET A 369 1.13 12.35 -17.73
N PRO A 370 -0.06 12.85 -17.32
CA PRO A 370 -0.16 13.74 -16.16
C PRO A 370 0.35 13.08 -14.88
N PHE A 371 0.08 11.80 -14.65
CA PHE A 371 0.62 11.09 -13.49
C PHE A 371 2.17 11.09 -13.47
N ASN A 372 2.83 10.77 -14.59
CA ASN A 372 4.28 10.83 -14.67
C ASN A 372 4.83 12.26 -14.47
N THR A 373 4.10 13.28 -14.90
CA THR A 373 4.42 14.67 -14.61
C THR A 373 4.35 14.99 -13.13
N ILE A 374 3.29 14.54 -12.45
CA ILE A 374 3.12 14.65 -11.01
C ILE A 374 4.32 14.01 -10.30
N VAL A 375 4.61 12.75 -10.60
CA VAL A 375 5.70 11.99 -9.97
C VAL A 375 7.05 12.70 -10.09
N ARG A 376 7.38 13.27 -11.26
CA ARG A 376 8.62 14.05 -11.43
C ARG A 376 8.63 15.35 -10.62
N ARG A 377 7.48 16.02 -10.51
CA ARG A 377 7.36 17.29 -9.78
C ARG A 377 7.37 17.10 -8.26
N LEU A 378 6.77 16.02 -7.75
CA LEU A 378 6.80 15.65 -6.34
C LEU A 378 8.23 15.59 -5.78
N LYS A 379 9.20 15.16 -6.58
CA LYS A 379 10.62 15.10 -6.17
C LYS A 379 11.23 16.48 -5.92
N LYS A 380 10.57 17.55 -6.32
CA LYS A 380 11.05 18.94 -6.16
C LYS A 380 10.40 19.65 -4.97
N LEU A 381 9.44 18.99 -4.29
CA LEU A 381 8.85 19.46 -3.04
C LEU A 381 9.83 19.29 -1.87
#